data_9dd93792eadc696a345589da29753036
#
_entry.id   9dd93792eadc696a345589da29753036
#
_cell.length_a   1.000
_cell.length_b   1.000
_cell.length_c   1.000
_cell.angle_alpha   90.00
_cell.angle_beta   90.00
_cell.angle_gamma   90.00
#
_symmetry.space_group_name_H-M   'P 1'
#
loop_
_entity.id
_entity.type
_entity.pdbx_description
1 polymer ?
#
loop_
_entity_poly.entity_id
_entity_poly.type
_entity_poly.pdbx_seq_one_letter_code
_entity_poly.pdbx_strand_id
1 'polypeptide(L)'
;MQNHTVTIKNQVIMFMDIHNFSIAAVILGVNQYEFLQQVYETLGDMIVAHEGEILKYLGDGLLCVFPADLASEAVECAMKLRQAFDGLAREKNFPADTELEIGISAGEVAIGVVGHKSLRQKDVFGNQVNRAAVIGHHRERLRRGQDALRNRPTARFREQVAG
;
A
#
# COMPACT_ATOMS: atom_id res chain seq x y z
N MET A 1 -33.16 14.86 -8.26
CA MET A 1 -31.76 14.85 -7.77
C MET A 1 -31.62 13.68 -6.80
N GLN A 2 -30.81 12.68 -7.12
CA GLN A 2 -30.56 11.61 -6.17
C GLN A 2 -29.64 12.19 -5.08
N ASN A 3 -30.09 12.17 -3.82
CA ASN A 3 -29.30 12.57 -2.67
C ASN A 3 -28.10 11.62 -2.57
N HIS A 4 -26.93 12.10 -2.98
CA HIS A 4 -25.68 11.43 -2.69
C HIS A 4 -25.35 11.67 -1.22
N THR A 5 -25.70 10.73 -0.36
CA THR A 5 -25.40 10.82 1.07
C THR A 5 -23.90 10.69 1.26
N VAL A 6 -23.25 11.79 1.64
CA VAL A 6 -21.85 11.82 2.07
C VAL A 6 -21.84 11.82 3.59
N THR A 7 -21.05 10.95 4.18
CA THR A 7 -20.85 10.90 5.63
C THR A 7 -19.45 11.40 5.95
N ILE A 8 -19.35 12.42 6.81
CA ILE A 8 -18.08 12.92 7.35
C ILE A 8 -17.84 12.27 8.70
N LYS A 9 -16.71 11.60 8.88
CA LYS A 9 -16.34 10.94 10.11
C LYS A 9 -14.84 10.71 10.24
N ASN A 10 -14.37 10.53 11.48
CA ASN A 10 -13.00 10.08 11.71
C ASN A 10 -12.83 8.60 11.37
N GLN A 11 -11.79 8.29 10.64
CA GLN A 11 -11.42 6.93 10.25
C GLN A 11 -9.91 6.74 10.30
N VAL A 12 -9.48 5.49 10.41
CA VAL A 12 -8.12 5.08 10.06
C VAL A 12 -8.14 4.64 8.61
N ILE A 13 -7.28 5.22 7.81
CA ILE A 13 -7.10 4.90 6.39
C ILE A 13 -5.85 4.04 6.27
N MET A 14 -5.97 2.90 5.62
CA MET A 14 -4.85 2.05 5.26
C MET A 14 -4.79 1.92 3.74
N PHE A 15 -3.69 2.36 3.18
CA PHE A 15 -3.35 2.19 1.77
C PHE A 15 -2.22 1.17 1.68
N MET A 16 -2.33 0.24 0.76
CA MET A 16 -1.27 -0.74 0.50
C MET A 16 -1.04 -0.91 -0.99
N ASP A 17 0.19 -1.27 -1.35
CA ASP A 17 0.67 -1.45 -2.71
C ASP A 17 1.81 -2.47 -2.72
N ILE A 18 1.99 -3.18 -3.84
CA ILE A 18 3.09 -4.14 -3.96
C ILE A 18 4.29 -3.46 -4.60
N HIS A 19 5.34 -3.27 -3.81
CA HIS A 19 6.61 -2.75 -4.31
C HIS A 19 7.19 -3.69 -5.39
N ASN A 20 7.68 -3.11 -6.49
CA ASN A 20 8.25 -3.84 -7.63
C ASN A 20 7.29 -4.85 -8.30
N PHE A 21 5.96 -4.64 -8.21
CA PHE A 21 4.99 -5.52 -8.85
C PHE A 21 5.22 -5.66 -10.36
N SER A 22 5.71 -4.64 -11.05
CA SER A 22 6.04 -4.70 -12.47
C SER A 22 7.04 -5.82 -12.80
N ILE A 23 8.00 -6.09 -11.92
CA ILE A 23 8.96 -7.19 -12.06
C ILE A 23 8.27 -8.53 -11.77
N ALA A 24 7.50 -8.61 -10.68
CA ALA A 24 6.69 -9.79 -10.36
C ALA A 24 5.72 -10.13 -11.49
N ALA A 25 5.10 -9.13 -12.10
CA ALA A 25 4.20 -9.27 -13.24
C ALA A 25 4.87 -9.90 -14.47
N VAL A 26 6.14 -9.57 -14.74
CA VAL A 26 6.92 -10.23 -15.81
C VAL A 26 7.14 -11.70 -15.50
N ILE A 27 7.45 -12.05 -14.23
CA ILE A 27 7.64 -13.44 -13.79
C ILE A 27 6.33 -14.23 -13.89
N LEU A 28 5.21 -13.63 -13.50
CA LEU A 28 3.89 -14.26 -13.52
C LEU A 28 3.32 -14.42 -14.93
N GLY A 29 3.64 -13.51 -15.86
CA GLY A 29 3.04 -13.47 -17.19
C GLY A 29 1.52 -13.38 -17.12
N VAL A 30 0.82 -14.30 -17.78
CA VAL A 30 -0.66 -14.36 -17.81
C VAL A 30 -1.28 -14.76 -16.46
N ASN A 31 -0.50 -15.31 -15.55
CA ASN A 31 -0.97 -15.76 -14.22
C ASN A 31 -1.07 -14.62 -13.20
N GLN A 32 -0.85 -13.37 -13.62
CA GLN A 32 -1.03 -12.19 -12.76
C GLN A 32 -2.41 -12.13 -12.12
N TYR A 33 -3.45 -12.46 -12.89
CA TYR A 33 -4.82 -12.46 -12.40
C TYR A 33 -5.01 -13.40 -11.20
N GLU A 34 -4.55 -14.65 -11.34
CA GLU A 34 -4.68 -15.67 -10.27
C GLU A 34 -3.89 -15.27 -9.03
N PHE A 35 -2.70 -14.72 -9.21
CA PHE A 35 -1.89 -14.24 -8.09
C PHE A 35 -2.55 -13.08 -7.37
N LEU A 36 -3.02 -12.05 -8.09
CA LEU A 36 -3.71 -10.90 -7.47
C LEU A 36 -4.99 -11.34 -6.79
N GLN A 37 -5.76 -12.28 -7.37
CA GLN A 37 -6.94 -12.84 -6.72
C GLN A 37 -6.58 -13.52 -5.38
N GLN A 38 -5.52 -14.32 -5.36
CA GLN A 38 -5.01 -14.96 -4.13
C GLN A 38 -4.59 -13.92 -3.08
N VAL A 39 -3.89 -12.86 -3.50
CA VAL A 39 -3.49 -11.75 -2.62
C VAL A 39 -4.74 -11.06 -2.05
N TYR A 40 -5.70 -10.70 -2.90
CA TYR A 40 -6.92 -10.01 -2.47
C TYR A 40 -7.76 -10.83 -1.50
N GLU A 41 -7.91 -12.13 -1.73
CA GLU A 41 -8.61 -13.03 -0.82
C GLU A 41 -7.87 -13.14 0.51
N THR A 42 -6.57 -13.45 0.48
CA THR A 42 -5.78 -13.63 1.71
C THR A 42 -5.73 -12.37 2.55
N LEU A 43 -5.40 -11.22 1.93
CA LEU A 43 -5.29 -9.96 2.66
C LEU A 43 -6.68 -9.42 3.04
N GLY A 44 -7.67 -9.61 2.17
CA GLY A 44 -9.05 -9.18 2.40
C GLY A 44 -9.68 -9.86 3.60
N ASP A 45 -9.54 -11.17 3.73
CA ASP A 45 -10.04 -11.94 4.89
C ASP A 45 -9.44 -11.44 6.20
N MET A 46 -8.14 -11.11 6.19
CA MET A 46 -7.45 -10.58 7.37
C MET A 46 -7.95 -9.17 7.73
N ILE A 47 -8.17 -8.29 6.74
CA ILE A 47 -8.70 -6.94 6.96
C ILE A 47 -10.09 -7.04 7.60
N VAL A 48 -10.97 -7.86 7.04
CA VAL A 48 -12.34 -8.04 7.55
C VAL A 48 -12.34 -8.64 8.95
N ALA A 49 -11.45 -9.62 9.23
CA ALA A 49 -11.30 -10.20 10.55
C ALA A 49 -10.84 -9.20 11.63
N HIS A 50 -10.18 -8.11 11.22
CA HIS A 50 -9.78 -6.99 12.09
C HIS A 50 -10.76 -5.80 12.01
N GLU A 51 -11.99 -6.03 11.59
CA GLU A 51 -13.06 -5.02 11.47
C GLU A 51 -12.77 -3.89 10.48
N GLY A 52 -11.87 -4.13 9.51
CA GLY A 52 -11.61 -3.23 8.40
C GLY A 52 -12.64 -3.40 7.28
N GLU A 53 -12.89 -2.33 6.55
CA GLU A 53 -13.74 -2.32 5.36
C GLU A 53 -12.89 -2.02 4.12
N ILE A 54 -12.89 -2.95 3.14
CA ILE A 54 -12.24 -2.74 1.85
C ILE A 54 -13.12 -1.81 1.01
N LEU A 55 -12.55 -0.71 0.55
CA LEU A 55 -13.28 0.25 -0.29
C LEU A 55 -13.03 0.04 -1.77
N LYS A 56 -11.78 -0.22 -2.15
CA LYS A 56 -11.43 -0.44 -3.56
C LYS A 56 -10.09 -1.12 -3.75
N TYR A 57 -9.96 -1.79 -4.88
CA TYR A 57 -8.71 -2.30 -5.42
C TYR A 57 -8.13 -1.29 -6.43
N LEU A 58 -6.83 -1.15 -6.45
CA LEU A 58 -6.08 -0.16 -7.24
C LEU A 58 -4.94 -0.84 -8.00
N GLY A 59 -5.28 -1.71 -8.94
CA GLY A 59 -4.29 -2.55 -9.61
C GLY A 59 -3.72 -3.58 -8.65
N ASP A 60 -2.45 -3.49 -8.31
CA ASP A 60 -1.77 -4.30 -7.30
C ASP A 60 -1.89 -3.73 -5.87
N GLY A 61 -2.61 -2.63 -5.72
CA GLY A 61 -2.88 -1.97 -4.44
C GLY A 61 -4.31 -2.14 -3.93
N LEU A 62 -4.54 -1.71 -2.71
CA LEU A 62 -5.83 -1.78 -2.02
C LEU A 62 -5.97 -0.62 -1.04
N LEU A 63 -7.18 -0.09 -0.96
CA LEU A 63 -7.57 0.94 0.01
C LEU A 63 -8.64 0.39 0.94
N CYS A 64 -8.39 0.43 2.24
CA CYS A 64 -9.36 0.06 3.26
C CYS A 64 -9.42 1.09 4.38
N VAL A 65 -10.47 1.03 5.17
CA VAL A 65 -10.70 1.91 6.33
C VAL A 65 -11.05 1.09 7.56
N PHE A 66 -10.69 1.61 8.73
CA PHE A 66 -11.08 1.06 10.02
C PHE A 66 -11.78 2.14 10.85
N PRO A 67 -12.66 1.77 11.79
CA PRO A 67 -13.15 2.70 12.80
C PRO A 67 -12.00 3.45 13.50
N ALA A 68 -12.23 4.70 13.88
CA ALA A 68 -11.18 5.55 14.45
C ALA A 68 -10.63 5.02 15.79
N ASP A 69 -11.44 4.32 16.55
CA ASP A 69 -11.10 3.68 17.83
C ASP A 69 -10.31 2.38 17.66
N LEU A 70 -10.23 1.84 16.45
CA LEU A 70 -9.49 0.61 16.12
C LEU A 70 -8.13 0.90 15.47
N ALA A 71 -7.48 2.00 15.83
CA ALA A 71 -6.18 2.35 15.26
C ALA A 71 -5.07 1.34 15.60
N SER A 72 -5.11 0.74 16.79
CA SER A 72 -4.16 -0.29 17.22
C SER A 72 -4.35 -1.57 16.43
N GLU A 73 -5.59 -1.97 16.22
CA GLU A 73 -5.99 -3.14 15.44
C GLU A 73 -5.59 -2.99 13.98
N ALA A 74 -5.74 -1.78 13.42
CA ALA A 74 -5.28 -1.50 12.06
C ALA A 74 -3.76 -1.66 11.90
N VAL A 75 -2.97 -1.23 12.89
CA VAL A 75 -1.51 -1.41 12.90
C VAL A 75 -1.15 -2.89 13.04
N GLU A 76 -1.79 -3.62 13.95
CA GLU A 76 -1.59 -5.05 14.11
C GLU A 76 -1.94 -5.82 12.83
N CYS A 77 -3.07 -5.49 12.22
CA CYS A 77 -3.48 -6.02 10.92
C CYS A 77 -2.39 -5.78 9.87
N ALA A 78 -1.90 -4.56 9.73
CA ALA A 78 -0.85 -4.23 8.75
C ALA A 78 0.43 -5.07 8.91
N MET A 79 0.83 -5.35 10.15
CA MET A 79 1.99 -6.22 10.43
C MET A 79 1.74 -7.66 9.95
N LYS A 80 0.55 -8.19 10.21
CA LYS A 80 0.14 -9.54 9.78
C LYS A 80 0.00 -9.62 8.25
N LEU A 81 -0.57 -8.59 7.62
CA LEU A 81 -0.70 -8.51 6.16
C LEU A 81 0.66 -8.60 5.46
N ARG A 82 1.66 -7.89 5.97
CA ARG A 82 3.03 -7.98 5.43
C ARG A 82 3.61 -9.39 5.55
N GLN A 83 3.46 -10.03 6.71
CA GLN A 83 3.95 -11.41 6.90
C GLN A 83 3.26 -12.40 5.97
N ALA A 84 1.94 -12.26 5.76
CA ALA A 84 1.19 -13.11 4.84
C ALA A 84 1.66 -12.88 3.39
N PHE A 85 1.84 -11.64 2.97
CA PHE A 85 2.35 -11.32 1.64
C PHE A 85 3.78 -11.86 1.42
N ASP A 86 4.67 -11.72 2.41
CA ASP A 86 6.03 -12.28 2.34
C ASP A 86 6.03 -13.80 2.13
N GLY A 87 5.03 -14.50 2.66
CA GLY A 87 4.79 -15.94 2.40
C GLY A 87 4.46 -16.18 0.92
N LEU A 88 3.45 -15.46 0.41
CA LEU A 88 3.02 -15.56 -0.99
C LEU A 88 4.14 -15.21 -1.98
N ALA A 89 4.90 -14.16 -1.71
CA ALA A 89 6.02 -13.74 -2.57
C ALA A 89 7.12 -14.80 -2.62
N ARG A 90 7.43 -15.44 -1.50
CA ARG A 90 8.42 -16.54 -1.45
C ARG A 90 7.95 -17.76 -2.22
N GLU A 91 6.68 -18.16 -2.11
CA GLU A 91 6.11 -19.28 -2.88
C GLU A 91 6.23 -19.07 -4.39
N LYS A 92 6.14 -17.81 -4.85
CA LYS A 92 6.27 -17.45 -6.26
C LYS A 92 7.72 -17.17 -6.69
N ASN A 93 8.69 -17.27 -5.78
CA ASN A 93 10.11 -16.96 -6.03
C ASN A 93 10.32 -15.53 -6.54
N PHE A 94 9.59 -14.57 -6.00
CA PHE A 94 9.78 -13.16 -6.36
C PHE A 94 11.11 -12.63 -5.83
N PRO A 95 11.65 -11.56 -6.43
CA PRO A 95 12.81 -10.87 -5.89
C PRO A 95 12.61 -10.49 -4.43
N ALA A 96 13.69 -10.51 -3.63
CA ALA A 96 13.66 -10.26 -2.20
C ALA A 96 13.18 -8.85 -1.81
N ASP A 97 13.18 -7.92 -2.77
CA ASP A 97 12.68 -6.56 -2.63
C ASP A 97 11.23 -6.38 -3.11
N THR A 98 10.54 -7.47 -3.48
CA THR A 98 9.09 -7.45 -3.72
C THR A 98 8.38 -7.55 -2.38
N GLU A 99 7.84 -6.44 -1.91
CA GLU A 99 7.28 -6.29 -0.56
C GLU A 99 5.89 -5.64 -0.62
N LEU A 100 5.08 -5.88 0.41
CA LEU A 100 3.85 -5.12 0.62
C LEU A 100 4.17 -3.82 1.35
N GLU A 101 4.03 -2.70 0.67
CA GLU A 101 4.11 -1.36 1.26
C GLU A 101 2.77 -0.99 1.85
N ILE A 102 2.76 -0.55 3.10
CA ILE A 102 1.54 -0.15 3.80
C ILE A 102 1.75 1.21 4.45
N GLY A 103 0.84 2.14 4.16
CA GLY A 103 0.75 3.42 4.83
C GLY A 103 -0.56 3.56 5.60
N ILE A 104 -0.48 4.07 6.82
CA ILE A 104 -1.63 4.28 7.70
C ILE A 104 -1.69 5.76 8.09
N SER A 105 -2.89 6.33 8.05
CA SER A 105 -3.17 7.68 8.52
C SER A 105 -4.55 7.72 9.14
N ALA A 106 -4.75 8.53 10.17
CA ALA A 106 -6.04 8.67 10.84
C ALA A 106 -6.52 10.13 10.85
N GLY A 107 -7.82 10.32 10.79
CA GLY A 107 -8.46 11.62 10.90
C GLY A 107 -9.77 11.70 10.13
N GLU A 108 -10.28 12.91 9.99
CA GLU A 108 -11.56 13.18 9.34
C GLU A 108 -11.49 12.93 7.83
N VAL A 109 -12.49 12.24 7.32
CA VAL A 109 -12.67 11.92 5.90
C VAL A 109 -14.15 11.98 5.51
N ALA A 110 -14.43 12.17 4.24
CA ALA A 110 -15.75 12.06 3.64
C ALA A 110 -15.88 10.71 2.94
N ILE A 111 -16.92 9.93 3.26
CA ILE A 111 -17.22 8.66 2.63
C ILE A 111 -18.55 8.78 1.91
N GLY A 112 -18.60 8.37 0.65
CA GLY A 112 -19.81 8.46 -0.17
C GLY A 112 -19.71 7.62 -1.43
N VAL A 113 -20.83 7.55 -2.15
CA VAL A 113 -20.90 6.83 -3.44
C VAL A 113 -20.67 7.82 -4.57
N VAL A 114 -19.65 7.56 -5.38
CA VAL A 114 -19.25 8.42 -6.50
C VAL A 114 -19.15 7.63 -7.81
N GLY A 115 -19.08 8.35 -8.89
CA GLY A 115 -18.89 7.79 -10.23
C GLY A 115 -20.01 8.13 -11.20
N HIS A 116 -19.84 7.70 -12.43
CA HIS A 116 -20.85 7.84 -13.49
C HIS A 116 -22.04 6.91 -13.23
N LYS A 117 -23.23 7.27 -13.76
CA LYS A 117 -24.46 6.47 -13.58
C LYS A 117 -24.33 5.00 -13.97
N SER A 118 -23.39 4.65 -14.87
CA SER A 118 -23.13 3.27 -15.30
C SER A 118 -22.18 2.52 -14.36
N LEU A 119 -21.42 3.24 -13.51
CA LEU A 119 -20.49 2.63 -12.56
C LEU A 119 -20.32 3.57 -11.36
N ARG A 120 -20.94 3.20 -10.26
CA ARG A 120 -20.82 3.89 -8.97
C ARG A 120 -20.26 2.97 -7.93
N GLN A 121 -19.36 3.51 -7.12
CA GLN A 121 -18.76 2.75 -6.03
C GLN A 121 -18.62 3.64 -4.78
N LYS A 122 -18.60 3.00 -3.62
CA LYS A 122 -18.27 3.65 -2.37
C LYS A 122 -16.78 4.02 -2.40
N ASP A 123 -16.46 5.26 -1.98
CA ASP A 123 -15.09 5.75 -1.93
C ASP A 123 -14.90 6.68 -0.74
N VAL A 124 -13.65 7.00 -0.42
CA VAL A 124 -13.25 7.87 0.67
C VAL A 124 -12.38 9.01 0.16
N PHE A 125 -12.64 10.20 0.69
CA PHE A 125 -11.98 11.44 0.31
C PHE A 125 -11.47 12.19 1.53
N GLY A 126 -10.30 12.74 1.42
CA GLY A 126 -9.69 13.56 2.47
C GLY A 126 -8.17 13.49 2.45
N ASN A 127 -7.55 14.40 3.18
CA ASN A 127 -6.10 14.52 3.25
C ASN A 127 -5.44 13.23 3.80
N GLN A 128 -6.18 12.49 4.63
CA GLN A 128 -5.68 11.25 5.24
C GLN A 128 -5.43 10.15 4.20
N VAL A 129 -6.22 10.11 3.12
CA VAL A 129 -6.01 9.15 2.01
C VAL A 129 -4.68 9.42 1.32
N ASN A 130 -4.42 10.68 0.99
CA ASN A 130 -3.15 11.08 0.36
C ASN A 130 -1.96 10.83 1.30
N ARG A 131 -2.12 11.11 2.60
CA ARG A 131 -1.07 10.86 3.60
C ARG A 131 -0.75 9.37 3.73
N ALA A 132 -1.76 8.51 3.80
CA ALA A 132 -1.56 7.06 3.84
C ALA A 132 -0.78 6.57 2.62
N ALA A 133 -1.17 6.99 1.40
CA ALA A 133 -0.45 6.64 0.19
C ALA A 133 1.02 7.12 0.20
N VAL A 134 1.27 8.37 0.60
CA VAL A 134 2.64 8.92 0.69
C VAL A 134 3.48 8.18 1.73
N ILE A 135 2.90 7.81 2.89
CA ILE A 135 3.61 7.06 3.94
C ILE A 135 3.99 5.66 3.42
N GLY A 136 3.09 4.97 2.72
CA GLY A 136 3.36 3.67 2.11
C GLY A 136 4.59 3.73 1.20
N HIS A 137 4.62 4.67 0.27
CA HIS A 137 5.74 4.84 -0.68
C HIS A 137 7.00 5.49 -0.08
N HIS A 138 6.97 5.98 1.16
CA HIS A 138 8.12 6.68 1.75
C HIS A 138 9.32 5.75 2.02
N ARG A 139 9.09 4.48 2.29
CA ARG A 139 10.15 3.48 2.47
C ARG A 139 11.03 3.33 1.23
N GLU A 140 10.44 3.38 0.06
CA GLU A 140 11.17 3.34 -1.20
C GLU A 140 12.13 4.52 -1.34
N ARG A 141 11.70 5.73 -0.98
CA ARG A 141 12.55 6.93 -1.00
C ARG A 141 13.75 6.81 -0.04
N LEU A 142 13.54 6.26 1.15
CA LEU A 142 14.61 6.07 2.13
C LEU A 142 15.59 4.99 1.67
N ARG A 143 15.11 3.87 1.09
CA ARG A 143 15.96 2.82 0.52
C ARG A 143 16.78 3.35 -0.65
N ARG A 144 16.17 3.99 -1.62
CA ARG A 144 16.89 4.60 -2.78
C ARG A 144 17.93 5.61 -2.33
N GLY A 145 17.65 6.39 -1.29
CA GLY A 145 18.61 7.31 -0.66
C GLY A 145 19.79 6.57 0.00
N GLN A 146 19.54 5.48 0.70
CA GLN A 146 20.57 4.66 1.33
C GLN A 146 21.42 3.91 0.29
N ASP A 147 20.83 3.37 -0.75
CA ASP A 147 21.54 2.69 -1.83
C ASP A 147 22.38 3.67 -2.66
N ALA A 148 21.87 4.88 -2.91
CA ALA A 148 22.64 5.95 -3.54
C ALA A 148 23.85 6.39 -2.71
N LEU A 149 23.73 6.35 -1.37
CA LEU A 149 24.85 6.64 -0.45
C LEU A 149 25.85 5.50 -0.39
N ARG A 150 25.40 4.24 -0.43
CA ARG A 150 26.27 3.05 -0.45
C ARG A 150 27.05 2.92 -1.76
N ASN A 151 26.44 3.29 -2.87
CA ASN A 151 27.01 3.19 -4.22
C ASN A 151 27.78 4.44 -4.65
N ARG A 152 27.98 5.43 -3.78
CA ARG A 152 28.89 6.54 -4.11
C ARG A 152 30.30 6.00 -4.28
N PRO A 153 30.95 6.22 -5.45
CA PRO A 153 32.36 5.91 -5.61
C PRO A 153 33.11 6.67 -4.52
N THR A 154 33.86 5.96 -3.70
CA THR A 154 34.82 6.60 -2.78
C THR A 154 35.75 7.44 -3.67
N ALA A 155 35.55 8.73 -3.68
CA ALA A 155 36.48 9.65 -4.30
C ALA A 155 37.79 9.50 -3.50
N ARG A 156 38.74 8.75 -4.07
CA ARG A 156 40.11 8.82 -3.63
C ARG A 156 40.57 10.25 -3.91
N PHE A 157 40.62 11.05 -2.88
CA PHE A 157 41.42 12.28 -2.92
C PHE A 157 42.86 11.86 -3.23
N ARG A 158 43.25 12.02 -4.49
CA ARG A 158 44.68 12.11 -4.79
C ARG A 158 45.13 13.47 -4.27
N GLU A 159 45.83 13.45 -3.15
CA GLU A 159 46.73 14.54 -2.82
C GLU A 159 47.75 14.64 -3.96
N GLN A 160 47.58 15.62 -4.81
CA GLN A 160 48.67 16.13 -5.60
C GLN A 160 49.49 17.02 -4.65
N VAL A 161 50.51 16.43 -4.06
CA VAL A 161 51.59 17.18 -3.47
C VAL A 161 52.35 17.81 -4.63
N ALA A 162 52.28 19.15 -4.70
CA ALA A 162 53.10 19.94 -5.60
C ALA A 162 54.57 19.73 -5.25
N GLY A 163 55.33 19.28 -6.25
CA GLY A 163 56.79 19.49 -6.30
C GLY A 163 57.06 20.73 -7.11
#